data_8e8b751e7e68b5aaa8a26735ff9c5d36
#
_entry.id   8e8b751e7e68b5aaa8a26735ff9c5d36
#
_cell.length_a   1.000
_cell.length_b   1.000
_cell.length_c   1.000
_cell.angle_alpha   90.00
_cell.angle_beta   90.00
_cell.angle_gamma   90.00
#
_symmetry.space_group_name_H-M   'P 1'
#
loop_
_entity.id
_entity.type
_entity.pdbx_description
1 polymer ?
#
loop_
_entity_poly.entity_id
_entity_poly.type
_entity_poly.pdbx_seq_one_letter_code
_entity_poly.pdbx_strand_id
1 'polypeptide(L)'
;MNLSSYNFYLPDNLIASRPKKPRGTSRLLVVNRNSNEITISTFDKLLDFFNPNDLFVFNDTKVEPVYLVCKDHNGSTKSFLLIKELDNKSW
;
A
#
# COMPACT_ATOMS: atom_id res chain seq x y z
N MET A 1 -20.94 -7.68 -7.59
CA MET A 1 -19.57 -7.65 -8.15
C MET A 1 -18.95 -9.02 -7.91
N ASN A 2 -18.51 -9.72 -8.94
CA ASN A 2 -17.95 -11.07 -8.76
C ASN A 2 -16.43 -10.97 -8.58
N LEU A 3 -15.91 -11.37 -7.43
CA LEU A 3 -14.47 -11.31 -7.12
C LEU A 3 -13.61 -12.12 -8.09
N SER A 4 -14.16 -13.20 -8.66
CA SER A 4 -13.44 -14.02 -9.65
C SER A 4 -13.05 -13.26 -10.92
N SER A 5 -13.77 -12.19 -11.27
CA SER A 5 -13.43 -11.31 -12.41
C SER A 5 -12.15 -10.51 -12.21
N TYR A 6 -11.64 -10.44 -10.98
CA TYR A 6 -10.41 -9.73 -10.62
C TYR A 6 -9.25 -10.69 -10.33
N ASN A 7 -9.48 -11.98 -10.49
CA ASN A 7 -8.44 -12.98 -10.24
C ASN A 7 -7.52 -13.08 -11.48
N PHE A 8 -6.24 -12.83 -11.28
CA PHE A 8 -5.20 -12.95 -12.30
C PHE A 8 -3.91 -13.48 -11.68
N TYR A 9 -3.06 -14.08 -12.50
CA TYR A 9 -1.75 -14.50 -12.05
C TYR A 9 -0.82 -13.30 -11.86
N LEU A 10 -0.36 -13.10 -10.64
CA LEU A 10 0.63 -12.07 -10.30
C LEU A 10 1.93 -12.76 -9.88
N PRO A 11 2.99 -12.71 -10.71
CA PRO A 11 4.30 -13.25 -10.34
C PRO A 11 4.90 -12.51 -9.13
N ASP A 12 5.51 -13.23 -8.18
CA ASP A 12 6.09 -12.66 -6.96
C ASP A 12 7.18 -11.61 -7.23
N ASN A 13 7.93 -11.77 -8.32
CA ASN A 13 8.97 -10.82 -8.73
C ASN A 13 8.41 -9.47 -9.21
N LEU A 14 7.11 -9.35 -9.47
CA LEU A 14 6.46 -8.09 -9.79
C LEU A 14 5.94 -7.34 -8.57
N ILE A 15 5.99 -7.98 -7.38
CA ILE A 15 5.59 -7.35 -6.12
C ILE A 15 6.80 -6.61 -5.55
N ALA A 16 6.72 -5.30 -5.48
CA ALA A 16 7.79 -4.46 -4.95
C ALA A 16 7.94 -4.67 -3.43
N SER A 17 9.14 -5.05 -2.98
CA SER A 17 9.48 -5.21 -1.57
C SER A 17 9.99 -3.91 -0.92
N ARG A 18 10.31 -2.90 -1.72
CA ARG A 18 10.87 -1.62 -1.26
C ARG A 18 10.31 -0.46 -2.10
N PRO A 19 10.13 0.74 -1.49
CA PRO A 19 9.80 1.94 -2.23
C PRO A 19 10.85 2.28 -3.28
N LYS A 20 10.42 2.75 -4.44
CA LYS A 20 11.34 3.23 -5.48
C LYS A 20 12.01 4.53 -5.05
N LYS A 21 13.29 4.66 -5.37
CA LYS A 21 14.07 5.90 -5.18
C LYS A 21 14.57 6.42 -6.54
N PRO A 22 14.57 7.75 -6.76
CA PRO A 22 14.01 8.81 -5.91
C PRO A 22 12.49 8.69 -5.72
N ARG A 23 11.96 9.31 -4.65
CA ARG A 23 10.51 9.36 -4.40
C ARG A 23 9.81 10.06 -5.58
N GLY A 24 8.61 9.57 -5.96
CA GLY A 24 7.85 10.12 -7.08
C GLY A 24 8.12 9.42 -8.42
N THR A 25 9.23 8.68 -8.58
CA THR A 25 9.59 8.02 -9.85
C THR A 25 8.93 6.66 -10.07
N SER A 26 8.01 6.25 -9.19
CA SER A 26 7.21 5.05 -9.42
C SER A 26 6.34 5.21 -10.66
N ARG A 27 6.12 4.11 -11.38
CA ARG A 27 5.24 4.13 -12.55
C ARG A 27 3.80 4.44 -12.12
N LEU A 28 3.13 5.24 -12.92
CA LEU A 28 1.72 5.59 -12.80
C LEU A 28 0.99 5.08 -14.03
N LEU A 29 -0.04 4.28 -13.83
CA LEU A 29 -0.97 3.88 -14.88
C LEU A 29 -2.22 4.76 -14.77
N VAL A 30 -2.51 5.51 -15.82
CA VAL A 30 -3.70 6.36 -15.91
C VAL A 30 -4.68 5.73 -16.90
N VAL A 31 -5.90 5.50 -16.46
CA VAL A 31 -6.97 4.94 -17.29
C VAL A 31 -8.09 5.96 -17.42
N ASN A 32 -8.31 6.45 -18.62
CA ASN A 32 -9.47 7.27 -18.94
C ASN A 32 -10.67 6.36 -19.21
N ARG A 33 -11.63 6.33 -18.30
CA ARG A 33 -12.80 5.45 -18.39
C ARG A 33 -13.76 5.83 -19.51
N ASN A 34 -13.73 7.08 -19.96
CA ASN A 34 -14.63 7.54 -21.03
C ASN A 34 -14.09 7.17 -22.42
N SER A 35 -12.78 7.32 -22.64
CA SER A 35 -12.13 6.97 -23.91
C SER A 35 -11.55 5.55 -23.93
N ASN A 36 -11.49 4.85 -22.79
CA ASN A 36 -10.76 3.60 -22.58
C ASN A 36 -9.25 3.69 -22.90
N GLU A 37 -8.72 4.89 -22.90
CA GLU A 37 -7.31 5.12 -23.16
C GLU A 37 -6.48 4.82 -21.91
N ILE A 38 -5.32 4.19 -22.12
CA ILE A 38 -4.37 3.84 -21.07
C ILE A 38 -3.06 4.60 -21.34
N THR A 39 -2.64 5.42 -20.37
CA THR A 39 -1.39 6.17 -20.42
C THR A 39 -0.46 5.71 -19.31
N ILE A 40 0.81 5.49 -19.63
CA ILE A 40 1.86 5.19 -18.65
C ILE A 40 2.66 6.46 -18.38
N SER A 41 2.77 6.82 -17.10
CA SER A 41 3.49 8.00 -16.63
C SER A 41 4.32 7.68 -15.38
N THR A 42 4.72 8.69 -14.64
CA THR A 42 5.37 8.60 -13.32
C THR A 42 4.55 9.34 -12.27
N PHE A 43 4.69 8.93 -11.01
CA PHE A 43 3.84 9.43 -9.93
C PHE A 43 4.04 10.95 -9.66
N ASP A 44 5.20 11.50 -9.92
CA ASP A 44 5.48 12.94 -9.85
C ASP A 44 4.65 13.77 -10.86
N LYS A 45 4.14 13.10 -11.92
CA LYS A 45 3.22 13.67 -12.90
C LYS A 45 1.74 13.54 -12.56
N LEU A 46 1.43 13.01 -11.37
CA LEU A 46 0.05 12.73 -10.97
C LEU A 46 -0.87 13.94 -11.15
N LEU A 47 -0.41 15.13 -10.76
CA LEU A 47 -1.21 16.34 -10.80
C LEU A 47 -1.54 16.83 -12.23
N ASP A 48 -0.77 16.41 -13.24
CA ASP A 48 -1.01 16.77 -14.64
C ASP A 48 -2.33 16.16 -15.17
N PHE A 49 -2.88 15.17 -14.46
CA PHE A 49 -4.10 14.46 -14.84
C PHE A 49 -5.36 14.96 -14.11
N PHE A 50 -5.24 16.00 -13.28
CA PHE A 50 -6.34 16.52 -12.48
C PHE A 50 -6.67 17.98 -12.79
N ASN A 51 -7.91 18.34 -12.52
CA ASN A 51 -8.42 19.69 -12.68
C ASN A 51 -8.53 20.39 -11.32
N PRO A 52 -8.58 21.75 -11.29
CA PRO A 52 -8.71 22.49 -10.03
C PRO A 52 -9.94 22.19 -9.19
N ASN A 53 -10.96 21.55 -9.77
CA ASN A 53 -12.21 21.19 -9.08
C ASN A 53 -12.23 19.72 -8.61
N ASP A 54 -11.17 18.96 -8.82
CA ASP A 54 -11.11 17.57 -8.38
C ASP A 54 -10.83 17.52 -6.87
N LEU A 55 -11.51 16.57 -6.18
CA LEU A 55 -11.34 16.34 -4.76
C LEU A 55 -10.43 15.15 -4.51
N PHE A 56 -9.38 15.35 -3.73
CA PHE A 56 -8.49 14.27 -3.27
C PHE A 56 -8.90 13.82 -1.87
N VAL A 57 -9.04 12.51 -1.70
CA VAL A 57 -9.26 11.89 -0.39
C VAL A 57 -8.09 10.97 -0.09
N PHE A 58 -7.41 11.23 1.02
CA PHE A 58 -6.27 10.44 1.48
C PHE A 58 -6.58 9.74 2.79
N ASN A 59 -5.98 8.58 3.01
CA ASN A 59 -5.95 7.95 4.31
C ASN A 59 -4.78 8.57 5.11
N ASP A 60 -5.07 9.19 6.24
CA ASP A 60 -4.10 9.77 7.16
C ASP A 60 -3.91 8.93 8.42
N THR A 61 -4.41 7.69 8.42
CA THR A 61 -4.26 6.76 9.53
C THR A 61 -2.79 6.52 9.82
N LYS A 62 -2.38 6.80 11.06
CA LYS A 62 -1.03 6.51 11.54
C LYS A 62 -0.84 5.01 11.68
N VAL A 63 0.20 4.48 11.03
CA VAL A 63 0.58 3.07 11.17
C VAL A 63 1.50 2.94 12.37
N GLU A 64 1.09 2.14 13.36
CA GLU A 64 1.92 1.80 14.51
C GLU A 64 2.61 0.44 14.29
N PRO A 65 3.87 0.26 14.78
CA PRO A 65 4.59 -0.99 14.67
C PRO A 65 4.05 -2.00 15.70
N VAL A 66 3.04 -2.75 15.31
CA VAL A 66 2.33 -3.69 16.18
C VAL A 66 2.77 -5.15 16.03
N TYR A 67 3.71 -5.43 15.14
CA TYR A 67 4.26 -6.77 14.94
C TYR A 67 5.59 -6.91 15.69
N LEU A 68 5.59 -7.74 16.73
CA LEU A 68 6.75 -7.96 17.59
C LEU A 68 7.34 -9.36 17.32
N VAL A 69 8.65 -9.41 17.18
CA VAL A 69 9.41 -10.67 17.11
C VAL A 69 10.35 -10.73 18.29
N CYS A 70 10.21 -11.74 19.11
CA CYS A 70 11.05 -11.94 20.29
C CYS A 70 11.51 -13.40 20.39
N LYS A 71 12.46 -13.66 21.29
CA LYS A 71 12.87 -15.02 21.63
C LYS A 71 12.36 -15.39 23.02
N ASP A 72 11.91 -16.61 23.16
CA ASP A 72 11.57 -17.17 24.46
C ASP A 72 12.85 -17.58 25.23
N HIS A 73 12.68 -18.04 26.48
CA HIS A 73 13.78 -18.47 27.32
C HIS A 73 14.57 -19.68 26.77
N ASN A 74 14.01 -20.42 25.82
CA ASN A 74 14.67 -21.54 25.12
C ASN A 74 15.36 -21.08 23.82
N GLY A 75 15.34 -19.77 23.50
CA GLY A 75 15.91 -19.23 22.27
C GLY A 75 15.02 -19.39 21.03
N SER A 76 13.81 -19.94 21.16
CA SER A 76 12.88 -20.09 20.04
C SER A 76 12.25 -18.74 19.70
N THR A 77 12.16 -18.47 18.40
CA THR A 77 11.54 -17.22 17.92
C THR A 77 10.03 -17.29 18.03
N LYS A 78 9.44 -16.27 18.64
CA LYS A 78 7.99 -16.06 18.74
C LYS A 78 7.63 -14.73 18.12
N SER A 79 6.47 -14.67 17.51
CA SER A 79 5.93 -13.45 16.93
C SER A 79 4.54 -13.16 17.49
N PHE A 80 4.27 -11.88 17.74
CA PHE A 80 3.02 -11.40 18.28
C PHE A 80 2.52 -10.23 17.43
N LEU A 81 1.23 -10.22 17.18
CA LEU A 81 0.54 -9.08 16.60
C LEU A 81 -0.29 -8.42 17.70
N LEU A 82 0.03 -7.17 18.03
CA LEU A 82 -0.77 -6.39 18.96
C LEU A 82 -2.05 -5.95 18.27
N ILE A 83 -3.22 -6.32 18.82
CA ILE A 83 -4.51 -6.10 18.15
C ILE A 83 -5.20 -4.84 18.68
N LYS A 84 -5.14 -4.62 19.99
CA LYS A 84 -5.82 -3.52 20.67
C LYS A 84 -5.13 -3.19 21.96
N GLU A 85 -4.89 -1.90 22.19
CA GLU A 85 -4.50 -1.40 23.51
C GLU A 85 -5.71 -1.46 24.45
N LEU A 86 -5.57 -2.10 25.60
CA LEU A 86 -6.65 -2.29 26.57
C LEU A 86 -6.67 -1.17 27.60
N ASP A 87 -5.56 -1.01 28.33
CA ASP A 87 -5.39 0.02 29.35
C ASP A 87 -3.91 0.36 29.47
N ASN A 88 -3.58 1.63 29.61
CA ASN A 88 -2.27 2.15 30.00
C ASN A 88 -1.08 1.22 29.67
N LYS A 89 -0.88 0.88 28.39
CA LYS A 89 0.23 0.07 27.87
C LYS A 89 0.07 -1.46 27.93
N SER A 90 -1.12 -2.00 28.18
CA SER A 90 -1.41 -3.42 27.93
C SER A 90 -2.13 -3.60 26.60
N TRP A 91 -1.80 -4.69 25.90
CA TRP A 91 -2.33 -5.01 24.56
C TRP A 91 -3.03 -6.37 24.55
#